data_378c4f8179055322acefd9507cd6064e
#
_entry.id   378c4f8179055322acefd9507cd6064e
#
_cell.length_a   1.000
_cell.length_b   1.000
_cell.length_c   1.000
_cell.angle_alpha   90.00
_cell.angle_beta   90.00
_cell.angle_gamma   90.00
#
_symmetry.space_group_name_H-M   'P 1'
#
loop_
_entity.id
_entity.type
_entity.pdbx_description
1 polymer ?
#
loop_
_entity_poly.entity_id
_entity_poly.type
_entity_poly.pdbx_seq_one_letter_code
_entity_poly.pdbx_strand_id
1 'polypeptide(L)'
;MTALQCLHQSLELPSPFEARSTDPRRTILIWGGASAVGQYAIQFAKMGGLRVLTTASSKNFDLVRGLGADDVFDYRDEIVVEKIRAATGNALEIAIDTISEVKTPEQVTGAIGDKGGKVAIILPYESPRPAVKVISSKLPDLFQHVRQV
;
A
#
# COMPACT_ATOMS: atom_id res chain seq x y z
N MET A 1 1.77 14.04 -3.14
CA MET A 1 3.25 13.94 -2.99
C MET A 1 3.66 12.68 -2.22
N THR A 2 3.12 12.43 -1.03
CA THR A 2 3.45 11.22 -0.24
C THR A 2 3.16 9.92 -0.98
N ALA A 3 2.02 9.81 -1.67
CA ALA A 3 1.68 8.61 -2.44
C ALA A 3 2.68 8.35 -3.57
N LEU A 4 3.06 9.38 -4.31
CA LEU A 4 4.08 9.27 -5.36
C LEU A 4 5.42 8.87 -4.77
N GLN A 5 5.82 9.46 -3.66
CA GLN A 5 7.07 9.11 -2.97
C GLN A 5 7.08 7.63 -2.56
N CYS A 6 5.99 7.14 -1.97
CA CYS A 6 5.88 5.74 -1.59
C CYS A 6 5.96 4.80 -2.80
N LEU A 7 5.29 5.15 -3.90
CA LEU A 7 5.25 4.30 -5.08
C LEU A 7 6.58 4.29 -5.85
N HIS A 8 7.22 5.44 -6.02
CA HIS A 8 8.38 5.54 -6.89
C HIS A 8 9.71 5.49 -6.15
N GLN A 9 9.84 6.20 -5.04
CA GLN A 9 11.11 6.26 -4.31
C GLN A 9 11.27 5.09 -3.35
N SER A 10 10.23 4.75 -2.61
CA SER A 10 10.31 3.71 -1.58
C SER A 10 10.15 2.31 -2.15
N LEU A 11 9.25 2.11 -3.10
CA LEU A 11 8.96 0.81 -3.68
C LEU A 11 9.65 0.57 -5.03
N GLU A 12 10.35 1.56 -5.55
CA GLU A 12 11.07 1.48 -6.84
C GLU A 12 10.14 1.10 -8.00
N LEU A 13 8.89 1.55 -7.95
CA LEU A 13 7.93 1.31 -9.01
C LEU A 13 8.12 2.33 -10.14
N PRO A 14 7.89 1.94 -11.41
CA PRO A 14 7.97 2.89 -12.52
C PRO A 14 6.92 3.98 -12.39
N SER A 15 7.25 5.17 -12.88
CA SER A 15 6.31 6.28 -12.93
C SER A 15 5.09 5.91 -13.78
N PRO A 16 3.87 6.30 -13.38
CA PRO A 16 2.69 6.07 -14.20
C PRO A 16 2.77 6.75 -15.58
N PHE A 17 3.67 7.71 -15.73
CA PHE A 17 3.88 8.41 -17.00
C PHE A 17 4.95 7.75 -17.91
N GLU A 18 5.71 6.80 -17.38
CA GLU A 18 6.80 6.15 -18.14
C GLU A 18 6.33 4.85 -18.79
N ALA A 19 5.85 3.90 -18.02
CA ALA A 19 5.39 2.62 -18.55
C ALA A 19 4.38 1.98 -17.60
N ARG A 20 3.32 1.43 -18.16
CA ARG A 20 2.37 0.61 -17.40
C ARG A 20 2.96 -0.78 -17.20
N SER A 21 2.68 -1.39 -16.07
CA SER A 21 3.05 -2.79 -15.85
C SER A 21 2.35 -3.67 -16.89
N THR A 22 3.12 -4.55 -17.53
CA THR A 22 2.58 -5.53 -18.47
C THR A 22 2.20 -6.84 -17.79
N ASP A 23 2.57 -7.03 -16.52
CA ASP A 23 2.19 -8.21 -15.76
C ASP A 23 0.85 -7.96 -15.04
N PRO A 24 -0.26 -8.60 -15.50
CA PRO A 24 -1.57 -8.40 -14.89
C PRO A 24 -1.68 -8.96 -13.46
N ARG A 25 -0.70 -9.73 -13.02
CA ARG A 25 -0.66 -10.30 -11.67
C ARG A 25 0.08 -9.42 -10.68
N ARG A 26 0.77 -8.39 -11.13
CA ARG A 26 1.48 -7.49 -10.25
C ARG A 26 0.49 -6.71 -9.41
N THR A 27 0.52 -6.96 -8.10
CA THR A 27 -0.49 -6.51 -7.15
C THR A 27 0.15 -5.66 -6.07
N ILE A 28 -0.55 -4.60 -5.67
CA ILE A 28 -0.17 -3.76 -4.53
C ILE A 28 -1.29 -3.75 -3.51
N LEU A 29 -0.92 -3.81 -2.23
CA LEU A 29 -1.84 -3.56 -1.13
C LEU A 29 -1.68 -2.12 -0.65
N ILE A 30 -2.78 -1.39 -0.60
CA ILE A 30 -2.80 -0.03 -0.05
C ILE A 30 -3.69 -0.06 1.20
N TRP A 31 -3.06 -0.05 2.37
CA TRP A 31 -3.79 -0.05 3.63
C TRP A 31 -4.28 1.36 3.93
N GLY A 32 -5.58 1.51 4.15
CA GLY A 32 -6.21 2.80 4.39
C GLY A 32 -6.55 3.57 3.12
N GLY A 33 -7.17 2.92 2.15
CA GLY A 33 -7.49 3.51 0.84
C GLY A 33 -8.39 4.74 0.88
N ALA A 34 -9.19 4.91 1.94
CA ALA A 34 -10.05 6.08 2.09
C ALA A 34 -9.34 7.29 2.70
N SER A 35 -8.12 7.14 3.21
CA SER A 35 -7.32 8.28 3.67
C SER A 35 -6.91 9.17 2.49
N ALA A 36 -6.51 10.42 2.78
CA ALA A 36 -6.08 11.34 1.72
C ALA A 36 -4.93 10.76 0.89
N VAL A 37 -3.91 10.21 1.54
CA VAL A 37 -2.78 9.56 0.87
C VAL A 37 -3.23 8.30 0.12
N GLY A 38 -4.08 7.49 0.75
CA GLY A 38 -4.57 6.24 0.17
C GLY A 38 -5.36 6.45 -1.11
N GLN A 39 -6.20 7.48 -1.18
CA GLN A 39 -6.97 7.79 -2.38
C GLN A 39 -6.07 8.10 -3.58
N TYR A 40 -5.02 8.91 -3.38
CA TYR A 40 -4.04 9.18 -4.43
C TYR A 40 -3.24 7.93 -4.79
N ALA A 41 -2.82 7.14 -3.79
CA ALA A 41 -2.06 5.92 -4.03
C ALA A 41 -2.83 4.92 -4.90
N ILE A 42 -4.13 4.75 -4.67
CA ILE A 42 -4.98 3.89 -5.50
C ILE A 42 -4.96 4.35 -6.95
N GLN A 43 -5.18 5.63 -7.18
CA GLN A 43 -5.25 6.19 -8.53
C GLN A 43 -3.91 6.07 -9.26
N PHE A 44 -2.80 6.39 -8.60
CA PHE A 44 -1.46 6.25 -9.20
C PHE A 44 -1.12 4.80 -9.49
N ALA A 45 -1.45 3.88 -8.61
CA ALA A 45 -1.21 2.45 -8.82
C ALA A 45 -2.00 1.92 -10.02
N LYS A 46 -3.26 2.34 -10.17
CA LYS A 46 -4.07 1.97 -11.34
C LYS A 46 -3.51 2.55 -12.64
N MET A 47 -3.05 3.79 -12.62
CA MET A 47 -2.39 4.39 -13.78
C MET A 47 -1.14 3.61 -14.19
N GLY A 48 -0.43 3.03 -13.22
CA GLY A 48 0.72 2.17 -13.45
C GLY A 48 0.39 0.75 -13.90
N GLY A 49 -0.89 0.40 -14.01
CA GLY A 49 -1.31 -0.92 -14.47
C GLY A 49 -1.30 -2.01 -13.39
N LEU A 50 -1.25 -1.64 -12.12
CA LEU A 50 -1.24 -2.61 -11.01
C LEU A 50 -2.65 -3.05 -10.65
N ARG A 51 -2.78 -4.29 -10.16
CA ARG A 51 -3.96 -4.74 -9.45
C ARG A 51 -3.91 -4.14 -8.05
N VAL A 52 -4.97 -3.45 -7.63
CA VAL A 52 -5.00 -2.73 -6.36
C VAL A 52 -5.93 -3.42 -5.38
N LEU A 53 -5.36 -3.86 -4.26
CA LEU A 53 -6.11 -4.28 -3.07
C LEU A 53 -6.01 -3.15 -2.04
N THR A 54 -7.11 -2.88 -1.34
CA THR A 54 -7.11 -1.84 -0.32
C THR A 54 -7.98 -2.24 0.86
N THR A 55 -7.75 -1.57 1.98
CA THR A 55 -8.61 -1.69 3.16
C THR A 55 -9.35 -0.38 3.41
N ALA A 56 -10.58 -0.49 3.85
CA ALA A 56 -11.42 0.65 4.20
C ALA A 56 -12.52 0.21 5.15
N SER A 57 -13.25 1.15 5.75
CA SER A 57 -14.52 0.82 6.41
C SER A 57 -15.58 0.53 5.36
N SER A 58 -16.58 -0.28 5.70
CA SER A 58 -17.63 -0.68 4.75
C SER A 58 -18.34 0.50 4.11
N LYS A 59 -18.54 1.60 4.83
CA LYS A 59 -19.16 2.83 4.30
C LYS A 59 -18.35 3.48 3.17
N ASN A 60 -17.05 3.19 3.07
CA ASN A 60 -16.16 3.76 2.07
C ASN A 60 -15.80 2.79 0.93
N PHE A 61 -16.40 1.61 0.88
CA PHE A 61 -16.12 0.61 -0.15
C PHE A 61 -16.39 1.16 -1.54
N ASP A 62 -17.54 1.81 -1.76
CA ASP A 62 -17.88 2.36 -3.07
C ASP A 62 -16.93 3.49 -3.47
N LEU A 63 -16.50 4.31 -2.51
CA LEU A 63 -15.53 5.37 -2.76
C LEU A 63 -14.22 4.79 -3.32
N VAL A 64 -13.62 3.82 -2.62
CA VAL A 64 -12.31 3.28 -3.04
C VAL A 64 -12.41 2.46 -4.32
N ARG A 65 -13.53 1.77 -4.55
CA ARG A 65 -13.78 1.09 -5.83
C ARG A 65 -13.89 2.08 -6.97
N GLY A 66 -14.58 3.19 -6.75
CA GLY A 66 -14.68 4.28 -7.74
C GLY A 66 -13.35 4.90 -8.11
N LEU A 67 -12.36 4.88 -7.19
CA LEU A 67 -11.00 5.35 -7.44
C LEU A 67 -10.14 4.34 -8.20
N GLY A 68 -10.58 3.10 -8.30
CA GLY A 68 -9.88 2.06 -9.06
C GLY A 68 -9.45 0.83 -8.28
N ALA A 69 -9.80 0.71 -7.00
CA ALA A 69 -9.48 -0.49 -6.24
C ALA A 69 -10.20 -1.72 -6.84
N ASP A 70 -9.46 -2.79 -7.06
CA ASP A 70 -10.00 -4.03 -7.61
C ASP A 70 -10.66 -4.88 -6.53
N ASP A 71 -10.04 -4.98 -5.35
CA ASP A 71 -10.58 -5.69 -4.21
C ASP A 71 -10.49 -4.80 -2.97
N VAL A 72 -11.55 -4.85 -2.14
CA VAL A 72 -11.64 -4.04 -0.92
C VAL A 72 -11.92 -4.95 0.27
N PHE A 73 -11.21 -4.72 1.36
CA PHE A 73 -11.35 -5.49 2.60
C PHE A 73 -11.69 -4.56 3.76
N ASP A 74 -12.53 -5.02 4.67
CA ASP A 74 -12.81 -4.27 5.90
C ASP A 74 -11.65 -4.45 6.89
N TYR A 75 -11.00 -3.35 7.25
CA TYR A 75 -9.86 -3.40 8.18
C TYR A 75 -10.25 -3.84 9.59
N ARG A 76 -11.53 -3.80 9.93
CA ARG A 76 -12.05 -4.26 11.23
C ARG A 76 -12.25 -5.77 11.31
N ASP A 77 -12.21 -6.46 10.17
CA ASP A 77 -12.30 -7.90 10.12
C ASP A 77 -11.09 -8.51 10.83
N GLU A 78 -11.31 -9.37 11.81
CA GLU A 78 -10.25 -10.01 12.59
C GLU A 78 -9.34 -10.89 11.73
N ILE A 79 -9.84 -11.39 10.61
CA ILE A 79 -9.09 -12.24 9.68
C ILE A 79 -8.78 -11.52 8.36
N VAL A 80 -8.69 -10.19 8.38
CA VAL A 80 -8.43 -9.40 7.18
C VAL A 80 -7.08 -9.78 6.53
N VAL A 81 -6.06 -10.03 7.34
CA VAL A 81 -4.74 -10.42 6.84
C VAL A 81 -4.80 -11.75 6.09
N GLU A 82 -5.48 -12.74 6.66
CA GLU A 82 -5.67 -14.05 6.05
C GLU A 82 -6.46 -13.94 4.75
N LYS A 83 -7.48 -13.10 4.71
CA LYS A 83 -8.28 -12.84 3.48
C LYS A 83 -7.43 -12.23 2.38
N ILE A 84 -6.55 -11.28 2.72
CA ILE A 84 -5.63 -10.67 1.76
C ILE A 84 -4.64 -11.70 1.24
N ARG A 85 -4.06 -12.52 2.11
CA ARG A 85 -3.14 -13.58 1.72
C ARG A 85 -3.82 -14.59 0.78
N ALA A 86 -5.06 -14.95 1.07
CA ALA A 86 -5.84 -15.83 0.19
C ALA A 86 -6.11 -15.20 -1.18
N ALA A 87 -6.49 -13.93 -1.20
CA ALA A 87 -6.78 -13.20 -2.44
C ALA A 87 -5.55 -13.03 -3.33
N THR A 88 -4.35 -13.00 -2.75
CA THR A 88 -3.09 -12.83 -3.48
C THR A 88 -2.35 -14.16 -3.72
N GLY A 89 -2.93 -15.28 -3.32
CA GLY A 89 -2.27 -16.58 -3.42
C GLY A 89 -0.97 -16.65 -2.63
N ASN A 90 -0.88 -15.92 -1.52
CA ASN A 90 0.31 -15.81 -0.68
C ASN A 90 1.54 -15.29 -1.44
N ALA A 91 1.32 -14.43 -2.43
CA ALA A 91 2.35 -13.92 -3.33
C ALA A 91 2.44 -12.38 -3.35
N LEU A 92 1.82 -11.69 -2.38
CA LEU A 92 1.90 -10.23 -2.29
C LEU A 92 3.34 -9.81 -1.99
N GLU A 93 3.88 -8.89 -2.81
CA GLU A 93 5.26 -8.43 -2.72
C GLU A 93 5.41 -6.96 -2.35
N ILE A 94 4.38 -6.15 -2.57
CA ILE A 94 4.46 -4.71 -2.34
C ILE A 94 3.21 -4.21 -1.62
N ALA A 95 3.42 -3.35 -0.63
CA ALA A 95 2.35 -2.75 0.14
C ALA A 95 2.72 -1.35 0.64
N ILE A 96 1.69 -0.53 0.87
CA ILE A 96 1.84 0.79 1.48
C ILE A 96 0.90 0.85 2.68
N ASP A 97 1.42 1.27 3.82
CA ASP A 97 0.63 1.59 5.01
C ASP A 97 0.45 3.10 5.10
N THR A 98 -0.73 3.59 4.72
CA THR A 98 -1.03 5.03 4.76
C THR A 98 -1.53 5.49 6.13
N ILE A 99 -1.84 4.57 7.01
CA ILE A 99 -2.36 4.85 8.36
C ILE A 99 -1.23 4.89 9.39
N SER A 100 -0.37 3.87 9.36
CA SER A 100 0.82 3.75 10.23
C SER A 100 0.50 3.93 11.72
N GLU A 101 -0.59 3.32 12.18
CA GLU A 101 -0.95 3.25 13.59
C GLU A 101 -0.30 2.02 14.24
N VAL A 102 -0.51 1.85 15.55
CA VAL A 102 0.19 0.82 16.34
C VAL A 102 0.07 -0.60 15.77
N LYS A 103 -1.08 -0.96 15.23
CA LYS A 103 -1.35 -2.31 14.70
C LYS A 103 -1.16 -2.44 13.20
N THR A 104 -1.29 -1.35 12.45
CA THR A 104 -1.32 -1.43 10.98
C THR A 104 0.00 -1.89 10.38
N PRO A 105 1.18 -1.46 10.86
CA PRO A 105 2.44 -1.99 10.31
C PRO A 105 2.57 -3.51 10.45
N GLU A 106 2.16 -4.07 11.58
CA GLU A 106 2.18 -5.51 11.79
C GLU A 106 1.23 -6.23 10.83
N GLN A 107 0.02 -5.70 10.66
CA GLN A 107 -0.97 -6.29 9.75
C GLN A 107 -0.50 -6.22 8.29
N VAL A 108 0.03 -5.09 7.87
CA VAL A 108 0.50 -4.90 6.49
C VAL A 108 1.70 -5.81 6.20
N THR A 109 2.69 -5.85 7.09
CA THR A 109 3.84 -6.75 6.92
C THR A 109 3.41 -8.23 6.96
N GLY A 110 2.42 -8.55 7.79
CA GLY A 110 1.84 -9.90 7.85
C GLY A 110 1.13 -10.33 6.58
N ALA A 111 0.58 -9.39 5.81
CA ALA A 111 -0.11 -9.66 4.54
C ALA A 111 0.85 -9.98 3.40
N ILE A 112 2.12 -9.58 3.49
CA ILE A 112 3.14 -9.92 2.50
C ILE A 112 3.32 -11.43 2.43
N GLY A 113 3.44 -11.97 1.21
CA GLY A 113 3.58 -13.40 0.98
C GLY A 113 4.85 -14.00 1.57
N ASP A 114 4.96 -15.32 1.52
CA ASP A 114 6.07 -16.06 2.16
C ASP A 114 7.43 -15.75 1.55
N LYS A 115 7.46 -15.37 0.28
CA LYS A 115 8.71 -14.96 -0.40
C LYS A 115 9.22 -13.61 0.07
N GLY A 116 8.42 -12.87 0.86
CA GLY A 116 8.77 -11.56 1.32
C GLY A 116 8.42 -10.46 0.32
N GLY A 117 8.90 -9.26 0.58
CA GLY A 117 8.62 -8.11 -0.26
C GLY A 117 8.98 -6.80 0.41
N LYS A 118 8.40 -5.71 -0.09
CA LYS A 118 8.66 -4.35 0.39
C LYS A 118 7.39 -3.70 0.89
N VAL A 119 7.47 -3.01 2.03
CA VAL A 119 6.37 -2.25 2.62
C VAL A 119 6.85 -0.82 2.87
N ALA A 120 6.15 0.15 2.32
CA ALA A 120 6.37 1.56 2.63
C ALA A 120 5.47 1.97 3.79
N ILE A 121 6.04 2.58 4.81
CA ILE A 121 5.36 3.02 6.03
C ILE A 121 5.72 4.46 6.30
N ILE A 122 4.79 5.23 6.87
CA ILE A 122 5.01 6.65 7.20
C ILE A 122 5.80 6.80 8.50
N LEU A 123 5.56 5.91 9.48
CA LEU A 123 6.24 5.92 10.77
C LEU A 123 7.36 4.87 10.83
N PRO A 124 8.41 5.08 11.66
CA PRO A 124 9.46 4.07 11.83
C PRO A 124 8.90 2.75 12.38
N TYR A 125 9.26 1.64 11.71
CA TYR A 125 8.84 0.31 12.11
C TYR A 125 9.85 -0.72 11.59
N GLU A 126 10.18 -1.70 12.40
CA GLU A 126 11.02 -2.82 12.00
C GLU A 126 10.17 -4.09 11.93
N SER A 127 10.19 -4.74 10.76
CA SER A 127 9.46 -5.98 10.58
C SER A 127 10.13 -7.13 11.32
N PRO A 128 9.37 -7.96 12.07
CA PRO A 128 9.92 -9.19 12.64
C PRO A 128 10.22 -10.26 11.56
N ARG A 129 9.78 -10.05 10.32
CA ARG A 129 10.02 -10.95 9.20
C ARG A 129 11.22 -10.47 8.39
N PRO A 130 12.37 -11.18 8.39
CA PRO A 130 13.57 -10.73 7.65
C PRO A 130 13.36 -10.60 6.14
N ALA A 131 12.45 -11.37 5.57
CA ALA A 131 12.15 -11.32 4.14
C ALA A 131 11.32 -10.10 3.74
N VAL A 132 10.74 -9.36 4.70
CA VAL A 132 9.94 -8.17 4.45
C VAL A 132 10.77 -6.93 4.77
N LYS A 133 11.12 -6.19 3.73
CA LYS A 133 11.86 -4.93 3.87
C LYS A 133 10.87 -3.79 4.12
N VAL A 134 11.04 -3.10 5.23
CA VAL A 134 10.23 -1.93 5.58
C VAL A 134 11.01 -0.67 5.23
N ILE A 135 10.36 0.23 4.49
CA ILE A 135 10.91 1.52 4.11
C ILE A 135 10.08 2.60 4.79
N SER A 136 10.67 3.26 5.78
CA SER A 136 9.99 4.32 6.52
C SER A 136 10.28 5.66 5.90
N SER A 137 9.23 6.39 5.51
CA SER A 137 9.35 7.78 5.12
C SER A 137 9.44 8.62 6.40
N LYS A 138 10.61 9.18 6.67
CA LYS A 138 10.80 9.98 7.89
C LYS A 138 9.98 11.26 7.82
N LEU A 139 9.31 11.58 8.93
CA LEU A 139 8.52 12.80 9.05
C LEU A 139 9.26 14.09 8.60
N PRO A 140 10.57 14.26 8.90
CA PRO A 140 11.31 15.44 8.43
C PRO A 140 11.32 15.60 6.91
N ASP A 141 11.36 14.51 6.16
CA ASP A 141 11.34 14.54 4.69
C ASP A 141 9.99 15.00 4.16
N LEU A 142 8.90 14.61 4.81
CA LEU A 142 7.56 15.07 4.49
C LEU A 142 7.40 16.57 4.77
N PHE A 143 7.94 17.05 5.89
CA PHE A 143 7.88 18.46 6.27
C PHE A 143 8.75 19.36 5.39
N GLN A 144 9.90 18.86 4.93
CA GLN A 144 10.76 19.62 4.01
C GLN A 144 10.06 19.84 2.66
N HIS A 145 9.32 18.86 2.18
CA HIS A 145 8.54 19.01 0.94
C HIS A 145 7.37 19.98 1.09
N VAL A 146 6.70 19.98 2.24
CA VAL A 146 5.59 20.90 2.52
C VAL A 146 6.07 22.36 2.66
N ARG A 147 7.31 22.57 3.15
CA ARG A 147 7.90 23.92 3.29
C ARG A 147 8.40 24.52 1.98
N GLN A 148 8.57 23.70 0.93
CA GLN A 148 9.05 24.17 -0.38
C GLN A 148 7.90 24.47 -1.35
N VAL A 149 6.66 24.25 -0.90
CA VAL A 149 5.45 24.61 -1.61
C VAL A 149 4.85 25.83 -0.93
#